data_8ea8a3cba6f0cfc09648a56af38315a6
#
_entry.id   8ea8a3cba6f0cfc09648a56af38315a6
#
_cell.length_a   1.000
_cell.length_b   1.000
_cell.length_c   1.000
_cell.angle_alpha   90.00
_cell.angle_beta   90.00
_cell.angle_gamma   90.00
#
_symmetry.space_group_name_H-M   'P 1'
#
loop_
_entity.id
_entity.type
_entity.pdbx_description
1 polymer ?
#
loop_
_entity_poly.entity_id
_entity_poly.type
_entity_poly.pdbx_seq_one_letter_code
_entity_poly.pdbx_strand_id
1 'polypeptide(L)'
;HSTSRRQRQMCIRDSPMDDLDRKILSLLAKNARMPVKEIAEQVSLTSPAVSSRIHKLETDGIISGYTVTLNRPADRMYVDALISLSVAPSKQDAFLELLQSSKEVLQCYHVTGAYTFLVKVSCGSMPQLEHLILQFQKLGTTSTQIILSTPVNHGDLEALQL
;
A
#
# COMPACT_ATOMS: atom_id res chain seq x y z
N HIS A 1 26.44 -13.78 -6.76
CA HIS A 1 26.30 -12.72 -5.73
C HIS A 1 24.87 -12.20 -5.67
N SER A 2 23.98 -12.96 -5.02
CA SER A 2 22.58 -12.59 -4.81
C SER A 2 22.17 -12.84 -3.36
N THR A 3 22.76 -12.09 -2.43
CA THR A 3 22.49 -12.23 -1.00
C THR A 3 22.02 -10.91 -0.34
N SER A 4 21.69 -9.89 -1.13
CA SER A 4 21.56 -8.52 -0.57
C SER A 4 20.13 -8.08 -0.21
N ARG A 5 19.06 -8.70 -0.71
CA ARG A 5 17.68 -8.22 -0.45
C ARG A 5 17.02 -8.80 0.81
N ARG A 6 17.32 -10.06 1.17
CA ARG A 6 16.75 -10.68 2.40
C ARG A 6 17.39 -10.18 3.70
N GLN A 7 18.66 -9.77 3.66
CA GLN A 7 19.35 -9.24 4.84
C GLN A 7 18.94 -7.80 5.19
N ARG A 8 18.47 -6.99 4.22
CA ARG A 8 17.99 -5.62 4.51
C ARG A 8 16.65 -5.58 5.27
N GLN A 9 15.79 -6.58 5.12
CA GLN A 9 14.53 -6.63 5.87
C GLN A 9 14.70 -7.05 7.34
N MET A 10 15.82 -7.67 7.70
CA MET A 10 16.08 -8.10 9.08
C MET A 10 16.70 -7.00 9.96
N CYS A 11 17.33 -5.99 9.35
CA CYS A 11 17.95 -4.88 10.10
C CYS A 11 16.99 -3.74 10.50
N ILE A 12 15.76 -3.70 9.96
CA ILE A 12 14.78 -2.65 10.27
C ILE A 12 14.16 -2.82 11.68
N ARG A 13 14.31 -4.00 12.29
CA ARG A 13 13.76 -4.28 13.64
C ARG A 13 14.62 -3.88 14.82
N ASP A 14 15.88 -3.52 14.61
CA ASP A 14 16.85 -3.30 15.71
C ASP A 14 17.35 -1.85 15.87
N SER A 15 16.85 -0.88 15.11
CA SER A 15 17.09 0.53 15.44
C SER A 15 16.05 0.93 16.49
N PRO A 16 16.47 1.22 17.75
CA PRO A 16 15.52 1.59 18.79
C PRO A 16 14.91 2.94 18.44
N MET A 17 13.71 2.91 17.84
CA MET A 17 12.91 4.09 17.62
C MET A 17 12.44 4.60 18.97
N ASP A 18 12.83 5.81 19.33
CA ASP A 18 12.43 6.45 20.59
C ASP A 18 11.02 7.07 20.50
N ASP A 19 10.48 7.51 21.62
CA ASP A 19 9.14 8.10 21.69
C ASP A 19 9.04 9.42 20.90
N LEU A 20 10.15 10.15 20.75
CA LEU A 20 10.19 11.36 19.93
C LEU A 20 10.10 11.02 18.43
N ASP A 21 10.77 9.96 17.99
CA ASP A 21 10.69 9.48 16.61
C ASP A 21 9.25 9.02 16.29
N ARG A 22 8.59 8.29 17.21
CA ARG A 22 7.18 7.90 17.06
C ARG A 22 6.27 9.12 16.94
N LYS A 23 6.49 10.13 17.78
CA LYS A 23 5.69 11.35 17.74
C LYS A 23 5.90 12.13 16.43
N ILE A 24 7.13 12.23 15.94
CA ILE A 24 7.44 12.83 14.64
C ILE A 24 6.74 12.07 13.51
N LEU A 25 6.82 10.74 13.50
CA LEU A 25 6.13 9.90 12.50
C LEU A 25 4.61 10.09 12.56
N SER A 26 4.02 10.14 13.75
CA SER A 26 2.58 10.38 13.93
C SER A 26 2.14 11.74 13.37
N LEU A 27 2.97 12.77 13.50
CA LEU A 27 2.69 14.10 12.93
C LEU A 27 2.81 14.08 11.40
N LEU A 28 3.87 13.49 10.86
CA LEU A 28 4.07 13.33 9.41
C LEU A 28 3.00 12.45 8.76
N ALA A 29 2.50 11.44 9.49
CA ALA A 29 1.40 10.59 9.04
C ALA A 29 0.09 11.37 8.84
N LYS A 30 -0.17 12.33 9.72
CA LYS A 30 -1.34 13.23 9.59
C LYS A 30 -1.17 14.28 8.51
N ASN A 31 0.04 14.82 8.38
CA ASN A 31 0.37 15.83 7.39
C ASN A 31 1.84 15.71 6.97
N ALA A 32 2.10 14.99 5.89
CA ALA A 32 3.45 14.80 5.34
C ALA A 32 4.12 16.12 4.88
N ARG A 33 3.37 17.21 4.78
CA ARG A 33 3.87 18.56 4.44
C ARG A 33 3.97 19.49 5.65
N MET A 34 3.84 18.97 6.86
CA MET A 34 3.99 19.78 8.07
C MET A 34 5.39 20.41 8.10
N PRO A 35 5.52 21.74 8.28
CA PRO A 35 6.80 22.39 8.39
C PRO A 35 7.63 21.85 9.55
N VAL A 36 8.94 21.64 9.35
CA VAL A 36 9.84 21.13 10.39
C VAL A 36 9.79 21.99 11.67
N LYS A 37 9.61 23.31 11.51
CA LYS A 37 9.45 24.24 12.64
C LYS A 37 8.24 23.88 13.50
N GLU A 38 7.11 23.58 12.86
CA GLU A 38 5.87 23.21 13.55
C GLU A 38 6.02 21.87 14.28
N ILE A 39 6.67 20.88 13.62
CA ILE A 39 7.00 19.61 14.26
C ILE A 39 7.87 19.84 15.49
N ALA A 40 8.91 20.67 15.36
CA ALA A 40 9.87 20.99 16.43
C ALA A 40 9.16 21.58 17.65
N GLU A 41 8.23 22.49 17.46
CA GLU A 41 7.41 23.07 18.52
C GLU A 41 6.57 22.00 19.24
N GLN A 42 5.95 21.07 18.49
CA GLN A 42 5.10 20.02 19.06
C GLN A 42 5.88 18.91 19.81
N VAL A 43 7.14 18.68 19.45
CA VAL A 43 8.00 17.69 20.12
C VAL A 43 9.01 18.31 21.08
N SER A 44 8.97 19.63 21.27
CA SER A 44 9.87 20.40 22.13
C SER A 44 11.36 20.19 21.78
N LEU A 45 11.66 20.22 20.47
CA LEU A 45 13.01 20.13 19.92
C LEU A 45 13.34 21.35 19.06
N THR A 46 14.60 21.48 18.65
CA THR A 46 15.01 22.45 17.63
C THR A 46 14.73 21.91 16.22
N SER A 47 14.52 22.78 15.24
CA SER A 47 14.31 22.38 13.85
C SER A 47 15.46 21.53 13.27
N PRO A 48 16.76 21.84 13.52
CA PRO A 48 17.85 20.98 13.10
C PRO A 48 17.81 19.58 13.72
N ALA A 49 17.41 19.45 14.99
CA ALA A 49 17.29 18.16 15.66
C ALA A 49 16.16 17.32 15.04
N VAL A 50 15.01 17.91 14.72
CA VAL A 50 13.92 17.24 14.02
C VAL A 50 14.34 16.82 12.62
N SER A 51 14.99 17.71 11.85
CA SER A 51 15.49 17.37 10.51
C SER A 51 16.46 16.20 10.54
N SER A 52 17.38 16.16 11.51
CA SER A 52 18.31 15.04 11.66
C SER A 52 17.60 13.73 11.98
N ARG A 53 16.56 13.75 12.82
CA ARG A 53 15.74 12.56 13.13
C ARG A 53 14.96 12.07 11.93
N ILE A 54 14.32 12.97 11.18
CA ILE A 54 13.60 12.61 9.94
C ILE A 54 14.57 11.97 8.95
N HIS A 55 15.73 12.59 8.73
CA HIS A 55 16.75 12.03 7.83
C HIS A 55 17.23 10.64 8.27
N LYS A 56 17.39 10.42 9.57
CA LYS A 56 17.70 9.09 10.11
C LYS A 56 16.60 8.09 9.83
N LEU A 57 15.33 8.44 10.06
CA LEU A 57 14.17 7.59 9.79
C LEU A 57 14.06 7.22 8.30
N GLU A 58 14.41 8.13 7.39
CA GLU A 58 14.52 7.89 5.95
C GLU A 58 15.68 6.95 5.62
N THR A 59 16.87 7.21 6.17
CA THR A 59 18.07 6.41 5.93
C THR A 59 17.94 4.98 6.46
N ASP A 60 17.30 4.82 7.63
CA ASP A 60 17.01 3.52 8.24
C ASP A 60 15.86 2.78 7.53
N GLY A 61 15.20 3.43 6.55
CA GLY A 61 14.11 2.86 5.76
C GLY A 61 12.79 2.73 6.53
N ILE A 62 12.66 3.39 7.68
CA ILE A 62 11.41 3.46 8.44
C ILE A 62 10.42 4.33 7.66
N ILE A 63 10.86 5.47 7.14
CA ILE A 63 10.12 6.24 6.13
C ILE A 63 10.59 5.75 4.75
N SER A 64 9.72 5.07 4.04
CA SER A 64 10.00 4.58 2.68
C SER A 64 9.71 5.63 1.59
N GLY A 65 8.98 6.67 1.92
CA GLY A 65 8.63 7.75 0.99
C GLY A 65 7.45 8.58 1.46
N TYR A 66 7.11 9.57 0.66
CA TYR A 66 5.97 10.46 0.86
C TYR A 66 5.06 10.35 -0.36
N THR A 67 3.77 10.41 -0.15
CA THR A 67 2.78 10.33 -1.23
C THR A 67 1.67 11.36 -1.05
N VAL A 68 0.91 11.56 -2.11
CA VAL A 68 -0.32 12.35 -2.07
C VAL A 68 -1.52 11.45 -2.20
N THR A 69 -2.57 11.74 -1.45
CA THR A 69 -3.88 11.13 -1.64
C THR A 69 -4.71 12.00 -2.56
N LEU A 70 -5.27 11.40 -3.60
CA LEU A 70 -6.10 12.10 -4.57
C LEU A 70 -7.56 11.72 -4.34
N ASN A 71 -8.43 12.72 -4.31
CA ASN A 71 -9.86 12.49 -4.37
C ASN A 71 -10.25 12.05 -5.78
N ARG A 72 -11.08 11.03 -5.87
CA ARG A 72 -11.66 10.64 -7.17
C ARG A 72 -12.58 11.76 -7.64
N PRO A 73 -12.57 12.10 -8.94
CA PRO A 73 -13.52 13.04 -9.51
C PRO A 73 -14.96 12.60 -9.20
N ALA A 74 -15.75 13.52 -8.65
CA ALA A 74 -17.13 13.22 -8.27
C ALA A 74 -18.08 12.98 -9.48
N ASP A 75 -17.65 13.38 -10.67
CA ASP A 75 -18.36 13.24 -11.94
C ASP A 75 -18.12 11.87 -12.62
N ARG A 76 -17.27 11.02 -12.04
CA ARG A 76 -16.95 9.68 -12.57
C ARG A 76 -17.40 8.59 -11.62
N MET A 77 -18.18 7.66 -12.15
CA MET A 77 -18.47 6.42 -11.45
C MET A 77 -17.28 5.47 -11.57
N TYR A 78 -16.90 4.89 -10.43
CA TYR A 78 -15.91 3.81 -10.38
C TYR A 78 -16.57 2.57 -9.81
N VAL A 79 -16.20 1.42 -10.36
CA VAL A 79 -16.59 0.13 -9.84
C VAL A 79 -15.38 -0.51 -9.20
N ASP A 80 -15.38 -0.53 -7.88
CA ASP A 80 -14.33 -1.20 -7.10
C ASP A 80 -14.76 -2.63 -6.80
N ALA A 81 -13.85 -3.58 -6.96
CA ALA A 81 -14.12 -4.98 -6.71
C ALA A 81 -12.92 -5.71 -6.09
N LEU A 82 -13.22 -6.80 -5.40
CA LEU A 82 -12.29 -7.82 -4.98
C LEU A 82 -12.52 -9.06 -5.84
N ILE A 83 -11.47 -9.52 -6.51
CA ILE A 83 -11.50 -10.71 -7.36
C ILE A 83 -10.60 -11.76 -6.73
N SER A 84 -11.21 -12.82 -6.23
CA SER A 84 -10.51 -14.01 -5.75
C SER A 84 -10.24 -14.94 -6.91
N LEU A 85 -9.00 -15.45 -7.05
CA LEU A 85 -8.60 -16.31 -8.15
C LEU A 85 -7.90 -17.56 -7.65
N SER A 86 -8.21 -18.68 -8.32
CA SER A 86 -7.47 -19.93 -8.20
C SER A 86 -6.68 -20.16 -9.49
N VAL A 87 -5.37 -19.93 -9.43
CA VAL A 87 -4.46 -19.99 -10.58
C VAL A 87 -3.51 -21.15 -10.42
N ALA A 88 -3.45 -22.02 -11.43
CA ALA A 88 -2.51 -23.15 -11.44
C ALA A 88 -1.05 -22.65 -11.41
N PRO A 89 -0.12 -23.35 -10.73
CA PRO A 89 1.27 -22.92 -10.64
C PRO A 89 1.92 -22.61 -11.99
N SER A 90 1.62 -23.39 -13.02
CA SER A 90 2.14 -23.20 -14.39
C SER A 90 1.65 -21.91 -15.09
N LYS A 91 0.62 -21.26 -14.56
CA LYS A 91 0.04 -20.02 -15.14
C LYS A 91 0.29 -18.78 -14.27
N GLN A 92 0.97 -18.92 -13.14
CA GLN A 92 1.15 -17.81 -12.19
C GLN A 92 2.01 -16.69 -12.79
N ASP A 93 3.06 -17.00 -13.52
CA ASP A 93 3.91 -15.99 -14.14
C ASP A 93 3.14 -15.16 -15.17
N ALA A 94 2.38 -15.82 -16.05
CA ALA A 94 1.52 -15.14 -17.02
C ALA A 94 0.43 -14.30 -16.34
N PHE A 95 -0.07 -14.75 -15.20
CA PHE A 95 -1.04 -14.00 -14.41
C PHE A 95 -0.41 -12.74 -13.80
N LEU A 96 0.77 -12.83 -13.23
CA LEU A 96 1.47 -11.68 -12.64
C LEU A 96 1.84 -10.64 -13.72
N GLU A 97 2.25 -11.07 -14.91
CA GLU A 97 2.49 -10.18 -16.05
C GLU A 97 1.20 -9.44 -16.47
N LEU A 98 0.07 -10.17 -16.53
CA LEU A 98 -1.23 -9.55 -16.83
C LEU A 98 -1.61 -8.50 -15.78
N LEU A 99 -1.40 -8.78 -14.49
CA LEU A 99 -1.69 -7.83 -13.41
C LEU A 99 -0.84 -6.56 -13.52
N GLN A 100 0.46 -6.69 -13.81
CA GLN A 100 1.38 -5.54 -13.95
C GLN A 100 1.02 -4.64 -15.13
N SER A 101 0.46 -5.20 -16.20
CA SER A 101 0.02 -4.46 -17.38
C SER A 101 -1.37 -3.85 -17.24
N SER A 102 -2.16 -4.29 -16.27
CA SER A 102 -3.56 -3.87 -16.07
C SER A 102 -3.62 -2.65 -15.16
N LYS A 103 -4.01 -1.50 -15.69
CA LYS A 103 -4.11 -0.22 -14.95
C LYS A 103 -5.22 -0.23 -13.90
N GLU A 104 -6.21 -1.07 -14.07
CA GLU A 104 -7.35 -1.26 -13.17
C GLU A 104 -6.96 -1.97 -11.87
N VAL A 105 -5.86 -2.69 -11.88
CA VAL A 105 -5.36 -3.43 -10.71
C VAL A 105 -4.67 -2.48 -9.74
N LEU A 106 -5.21 -2.41 -8.53
CA LEU A 106 -4.67 -1.58 -7.46
C LEU A 106 -3.71 -2.37 -6.57
N GLN A 107 -4.08 -3.60 -6.22
CA GLN A 107 -3.31 -4.46 -5.30
C GLN A 107 -3.57 -5.92 -5.64
N CYS A 108 -2.57 -6.76 -5.41
CA CYS A 108 -2.70 -8.21 -5.48
C CYS A 108 -2.04 -8.85 -4.27
N TYR A 109 -2.77 -9.73 -3.62
CA TYR A 109 -2.30 -10.50 -2.47
C TYR A 109 -2.24 -11.98 -2.85
N HIS A 110 -1.14 -12.65 -2.51
CA HIS A 110 -1.06 -14.10 -2.51
C HIS A 110 -1.58 -14.57 -1.15
N VAL A 111 -2.63 -15.36 -1.15
CA VAL A 111 -3.39 -15.71 0.07
C VAL A 111 -3.42 -17.21 0.28
N THR A 112 -3.72 -17.62 1.49
CA THR A 112 -4.00 -19.01 1.85
C THR A 112 -5.51 -19.27 1.78
N GLY A 113 -5.92 -20.53 1.54
CA GLY A 113 -7.33 -20.94 1.52
C GLY A 113 -7.77 -21.46 0.17
N ALA A 114 -9.04 -21.26 -0.18
CA ALA A 114 -9.66 -21.80 -1.41
C ALA A 114 -9.15 -21.13 -2.69
N TYR A 115 -8.62 -19.91 -2.58
CA TYR A 115 -8.08 -19.14 -3.70
C TYR A 115 -6.60 -18.88 -3.49
N THR A 116 -5.87 -18.73 -4.59
CA THR A 116 -4.43 -18.46 -4.59
C THR A 116 -4.14 -16.96 -4.47
N PHE A 117 -4.96 -16.14 -5.14
CA PHE A 117 -4.78 -14.69 -5.18
C PHE A 117 -6.08 -13.96 -4.86
N LEU A 118 -5.92 -12.79 -4.22
CA LEU A 118 -6.97 -11.80 -4.03
C LEU A 118 -6.51 -10.49 -4.67
N VAL A 119 -7.26 -10.02 -5.67
CA VAL A 119 -6.92 -8.81 -6.44
C VAL A 119 -7.94 -7.73 -6.18
N LYS A 120 -7.48 -6.56 -5.75
CA LYS A 120 -8.29 -5.35 -5.64
C LYS A 120 -8.20 -4.56 -6.93
N VAL A 121 -9.34 -4.26 -7.53
CA VAL A 121 -9.43 -3.56 -8.81
C VAL A 121 -10.35 -2.34 -8.71
N SER A 122 -10.12 -1.36 -9.60
CA SER A 122 -10.97 -0.19 -9.77
C SER A 122 -11.17 0.08 -11.25
N CYS A 123 -12.38 -0.08 -11.71
CA CYS A 123 -12.75 0.08 -13.12
C CYS A 123 -13.64 1.32 -13.30
N GLY A 124 -13.53 1.99 -14.43
CA GLY A 124 -14.35 3.16 -14.77
C GLY A 124 -15.80 2.80 -15.17
N SER A 125 -16.12 1.51 -15.35
CA SER A 125 -17.45 1.04 -15.70
C SER A 125 -17.61 -0.47 -15.47
N MET A 126 -18.87 -0.94 -15.42
CA MET A 126 -19.16 -2.38 -15.33
C MET A 126 -18.65 -3.18 -16.53
N PRO A 127 -18.79 -2.72 -17.80
CA PRO A 127 -18.22 -3.43 -18.94
C PRO A 127 -16.70 -3.57 -18.85
N GLN A 128 -15.99 -2.60 -18.30
CA GLN A 128 -14.55 -2.69 -18.10
C GLN A 128 -14.20 -3.75 -17.05
N LEU A 129 -14.96 -3.81 -15.96
CA LEU A 129 -14.80 -4.87 -14.95
C LEU A 129 -15.05 -6.25 -15.54
N GLU A 130 -16.14 -6.41 -16.31
CA GLU A 130 -16.47 -7.67 -17.00
C GLU A 130 -15.33 -8.10 -17.93
N HIS A 131 -14.79 -7.18 -18.73
CA HIS A 131 -13.67 -7.47 -19.62
C HIS A 131 -12.43 -7.96 -18.85
N LEU A 132 -12.11 -7.34 -17.74
CA LEU A 132 -10.99 -7.75 -16.88
C LEU A 132 -11.21 -9.14 -16.29
N ILE A 133 -12.43 -9.43 -15.80
CA ILE A 133 -12.79 -10.74 -15.27
C ILE A 133 -12.62 -11.82 -16.34
N LEU A 134 -13.07 -11.57 -17.57
CA LEU A 134 -12.92 -12.51 -18.68
C LEU A 134 -11.44 -12.79 -19.02
N GLN A 135 -10.57 -11.81 -18.89
CA GLN A 135 -9.13 -12.02 -19.04
C GLN A 135 -8.56 -12.92 -17.93
N PHE A 136 -8.96 -12.68 -16.69
CA PHE A 136 -8.54 -13.49 -15.55
C PHE A 136 -9.05 -14.94 -15.64
N GLN A 137 -10.28 -15.15 -16.13
CA GLN A 137 -10.87 -16.47 -16.30
C GLN A 137 -10.13 -17.36 -17.29
N LYS A 138 -9.35 -16.80 -18.22
CA LYS A 138 -8.45 -17.58 -19.10
C LYS A 138 -7.32 -18.26 -18.34
N LEU A 139 -6.95 -17.71 -17.19
CA LEU A 139 -5.82 -18.17 -16.38
C LEU A 139 -6.23 -18.96 -15.15
N GLY A 140 -7.47 -18.79 -14.67
CA GLY A 140 -7.95 -19.50 -13.50
C GLY A 140 -9.42 -19.28 -13.21
N THR A 141 -9.92 -19.93 -12.17
CA THR A 141 -11.28 -19.75 -11.67
C THR A 141 -11.38 -18.45 -10.86
N THR A 142 -12.42 -17.66 -11.08
CA THR A 142 -12.62 -16.37 -10.42
C THR A 142 -13.90 -16.33 -9.60
N SER A 143 -13.86 -15.57 -8.51
CA SER A 143 -15.04 -15.13 -7.75
C SER A 143 -14.91 -13.63 -7.50
N THR A 144 -15.91 -12.86 -7.93
CA THR A 144 -15.86 -11.40 -7.88
C THR A 144 -16.89 -10.87 -6.89
N GLN A 145 -16.43 -9.95 -6.01
CA GLN A 145 -17.26 -9.21 -5.07
C GLN A 145 -17.13 -7.72 -5.37
N ILE A 146 -18.24 -7.06 -5.66
CA ILE A 146 -18.28 -5.62 -5.85
C ILE A 146 -18.29 -4.94 -4.49
N ILE A 147 -17.42 -3.96 -4.28
CA ILE A 147 -17.35 -3.16 -3.06
C ILE A 147 -18.46 -2.11 -3.13
N LEU A 148 -19.48 -2.26 -2.30
CA LEU A 148 -20.58 -1.30 -2.23
C LEU A 148 -20.22 -0.04 -1.45
N SER A 149 -19.43 -0.20 -0.37
CA SER A 149 -18.95 0.90 0.46
C SER A 149 -17.71 0.47 1.24
N THR A 150 -16.94 1.43 1.72
CA THR A 150 -15.80 1.20 2.62
C THR A 150 -16.07 1.97 3.93
N PRO A 151 -16.81 1.35 4.88
CA PRO A 151 -17.22 2.04 6.12
C PRO A 151 -16.04 2.45 7.01
N VAL A 152 -14.94 1.71 6.90
CA VAL A 152 -13.70 1.95 7.64
C VAL A 152 -12.53 1.84 6.67
N ASN A 153 -11.70 2.85 6.64
CA ASN A 153 -10.46 2.87 5.87
C ASN A 153 -9.37 3.54 6.73
N HIS A 154 -8.80 2.76 7.65
CA HIS A 154 -7.61 3.17 8.37
C HIS A 154 -6.39 2.97 7.46
N GLY A 155 -5.55 3.99 7.34
CA GLY A 155 -4.27 3.85 6.64
C GLY A 155 -3.33 2.87 7.37
N ASP A 156 -2.34 2.34 6.67
CA ASP A 156 -1.36 1.38 7.23
C ASP A 156 -0.64 1.91 8.49
N LEU A 157 -0.62 3.23 8.69
CA LEU A 157 0.03 3.89 9.82
C LEU A 157 -0.72 3.74 11.14
N GLU A 158 -2.05 3.67 11.12
CA GLU A 158 -2.84 3.40 12.33
C GLU A 158 -2.66 1.96 12.80
N ALA A 159 -2.43 1.03 11.87
CA ALA A 159 -2.15 -0.37 12.17
C ALA A 159 -0.79 -0.57 12.87
N LEU A 160 0.15 0.37 12.72
CA LEU A 160 1.47 0.32 13.35
C LEU A 160 1.48 0.79 14.82
N GLN A 161 0.34 1.24 15.36
CA GLN A 161 0.21 1.76 16.73
C GLN A 161 1.28 2.83 17.07
N LEU A 162 1.51 3.76 16.14
CA LEU A 162 2.44 4.89 16.27
C LEU A 162 1.85 5.99 17.15
#